data_a5ef0d2626a9081632701d7174405d69
#
_entry.id   a5ef0d2626a9081632701d7174405d69
#
_cell.length_a   1.000
_cell.length_b   1.000
_cell.length_c   1.000
_cell.angle_alpha   90.00
_cell.angle_beta   90.00
_cell.angle_gamma   90.00
#
_symmetry.space_group_name_H-M   'P 1'
#
loop_
_entity.id
_entity.type
_entity.pdbx_description
1 polymer ?
#
loop_
_entity_poly.entity_id
_entity_poly.type
_entity_poly.pdbx_seq_one_letter_code
_entity_poly.pdbx_strand_id
1 'polypeptide(L)'
;MVEEYGIQPGKEHYAILVDMLGRSGNLEMALDLIKSVPGTLEDSPSAWGSLLRACRNFRNTEVGEDAASRVLELQPTHSANYMLASGMYAANGMWDLATRVRRLAKEEGVKVVAGYSMVSVNNESWRFVAGDESHPMADEIKSAIKQLHSSMEKKITDDDAVNILDC
;
A
#
# COMPACT_ATOMS: atom_id res chain seq x y z
N MET A 1 29.29 -7.47 4.93
CA MET A 1 28.69 -8.57 5.74
C MET A 1 29.38 -9.88 5.41
N VAL A 2 29.32 -10.41 4.18
CA VAL A 2 29.90 -11.72 3.83
C VAL A 2 31.41 -11.70 3.91
N GLU A 3 32.07 -10.72 3.26
CA GLU A 3 33.54 -10.64 3.18
C GLU A 3 34.20 -10.28 4.52
N GLU A 4 33.57 -9.47 5.35
CA GLU A 4 34.15 -8.95 6.57
C GLU A 4 33.79 -9.79 7.82
N TYR A 5 32.58 -10.32 7.86
CA TYR A 5 32.05 -11.05 9.03
C TYR A 5 31.65 -12.49 8.75
N GLY A 6 31.76 -12.96 7.52
CA GLY A 6 31.37 -14.33 7.13
C GLY A 6 29.88 -14.63 7.27
N ILE A 7 29.03 -13.58 7.48
CA ILE A 7 27.59 -13.74 7.70
C ILE A 7 26.88 -13.72 6.36
N GLN A 8 26.20 -14.82 6.02
CA GLN A 8 25.36 -14.91 4.83
C GLN A 8 24.07 -14.12 5.03
N PRO A 9 23.67 -13.22 4.08
CA PRO A 9 22.40 -12.53 4.15
C PRO A 9 21.23 -13.52 4.03
N GLY A 10 20.26 -13.42 4.92
CA GLY A 10 19.01 -14.16 4.83
C GLY A 10 17.99 -13.50 3.89
N LYS A 11 16.85 -14.17 3.67
CA LYS A 11 15.79 -13.69 2.78
C LYS A 11 15.24 -12.31 3.17
N GLU A 12 15.22 -12.01 4.46
CA GLU A 12 14.76 -10.70 4.97
C GLU A 12 15.66 -9.55 4.50
N HIS A 13 16.96 -9.76 4.48
CA HIS A 13 17.92 -8.78 4.00
C HIS A 13 17.73 -8.50 2.51
N TYR A 14 17.55 -9.56 1.71
CA TYR A 14 17.29 -9.40 0.27
C TYR A 14 15.92 -8.76 0.00
N ALA A 15 14.88 -9.08 0.78
CA ALA A 15 13.57 -8.45 0.65
C ALA A 15 13.63 -6.93 0.92
N ILE A 16 14.47 -6.49 1.87
CA ILE A 16 14.74 -5.06 2.11
C ILE A 16 15.44 -4.44 0.92
N LEU A 17 16.41 -5.11 0.31
CA LEU A 17 17.09 -4.61 -0.90
C LEU A 17 16.11 -4.46 -2.07
N VAL A 18 15.19 -5.42 -2.27
CA VAL A 18 14.11 -5.32 -3.26
C VAL A 18 13.24 -4.09 -3.01
N ASP A 19 12.84 -3.83 -1.75
CA ASP A 19 12.04 -2.65 -1.41
C ASP A 19 12.84 -1.35 -1.67
N MET A 20 14.12 -1.30 -1.33
CA MET A 20 14.98 -0.13 -1.60
C MET A 20 15.16 0.13 -3.10
N LEU A 21 15.47 -0.91 -3.89
CA LEU A 21 15.57 -0.81 -5.34
C LEU A 21 14.25 -0.35 -5.96
N GLY A 22 13.14 -0.92 -5.49
CA GLY A 22 11.80 -0.53 -5.92
C GLY A 22 11.51 0.94 -5.65
N ARG A 23 11.81 1.43 -4.45
CA ARG A 23 11.61 2.85 -4.08
C ARG A 23 12.47 3.81 -4.88
N SER A 24 13.67 3.39 -5.30
CA SER A 24 14.57 4.19 -6.15
C SER A 24 14.23 4.11 -7.65
N GLY A 25 13.20 3.32 -8.04
CA GLY A 25 12.78 3.16 -9.43
C GLY A 25 13.60 2.14 -10.24
N ASN A 26 14.53 1.43 -9.60
CA ASN A 26 15.35 0.40 -10.26
C ASN A 26 14.61 -0.94 -10.31
N LEU A 27 13.49 -0.98 -11.06
CA LEU A 27 12.53 -2.09 -11.04
C LEU A 27 13.10 -3.37 -11.65
N GLU A 28 13.84 -3.27 -12.76
CA GLU A 28 14.50 -4.40 -13.40
C GLU A 28 15.55 -5.02 -12.47
N MET A 29 16.38 -4.20 -11.82
CA MET A 29 17.35 -4.69 -10.84
C MET A 29 16.69 -5.39 -9.65
N ALA A 30 15.54 -4.88 -9.20
CA ALA A 30 14.76 -5.50 -8.14
C ALA A 30 14.20 -6.86 -8.59
N LEU A 31 13.70 -6.97 -9.82
CA LEU A 31 13.22 -8.21 -10.42
C LEU A 31 14.37 -9.23 -10.59
N ASP A 32 15.51 -8.78 -11.12
CA ASP A 32 16.69 -9.62 -11.29
C ASP A 32 17.19 -10.14 -9.95
N LEU A 33 17.18 -9.32 -8.91
CA LEU A 33 17.56 -9.75 -7.56
C LEU A 33 16.62 -10.85 -7.04
N ILE A 34 15.32 -10.72 -7.26
CA ILE A 34 14.35 -11.76 -6.88
C ILE A 34 14.67 -13.07 -7.60
N LYS A 35 14.96 -13.02 -8.90
CA LYS A 35 15.23 -14.19 -9.74
C LYS A 35 16.62 -14.79 -9.52
N SER A 36 17.60 -14.00 -9.08
CA SER A 36 19.00 -14.42 -8.91
C SER A 36 19.30 -15.13 -7.59
N VAL A 37 18.42 -15.08 -6.60
CA VAL A 37 18.59 -15.73 -5.29
C VAL A 37 17.64 -16.92 -5.17
N PRO A 38 18.02 -18.09 -5.79
CA PRO A 38 17.14 -19.25 -5.90
C PRO A 38 16.69 -19.78 -4.52
N GLY A 39 15.40 -20.14 -4.44
CA GLY A 39 14.81 -20.75 -3.24
C GLY A 39 14.65 -19.80 -2.05
N THR A 40 14.93 -18.49 -2.22
CA THR A 40 14.88 -17.53 -1.13
C THR A 40 13.85 -16.42 -1.36
N LEU A 41 13.86 -15.79 -2.53
CA LEU A 41 12.98 -14.65 -2.85
C LEU A 41 11.86 -14.98 -3.81
N GLU A 42 12.01 -15.93 -4.70
CA GLU A 42 10.96 -16.34 -5.65
C GLU A 42 9.65 -16.76 -4.95
N ASP A 43 9.78 -17.36 -3.77
CA ASP A 43 8.66 -17.76 -2.92
C ASP A 43 8.38 -16.76 -1.79
N SER A 44 8.86 -15.52 -1.90
CA SER A 44 8.66 -14.46 -0.91
C SER A 44 7.54 -13.50 -1.32
N PRO A 45 6.33 -13.60 -0.74
CA PRO A 45 5.24 -12.67 -1.05
C PRO A 45 5.59 -11.22 -0.73
N SER A 46 6.43 -10.98 0.27
CA SER A 46 6.86 -9.63 0.66
C SER A 46 7.75 -8.99 -0.39
N ALA A 47 8.65 -9.75 -1.02
CA ALA A 47 9.52 -9.25 -2.08
C ALA A 47 8.69 -8.88 -3.33
N TRP A 48 7.83 -9.79 -3.78
CA TRP A 48 6.93 -9.53 -4.92
C TRP A 48 5.92 -8.41 -4.65
N GLY A 49 5.38 -8.33 -3.42
CA GLY A 49 4.48 -7.25 -3.02
C GLY A 49 5.17 -5.88 -3.00
N SER A 50 6.44 -5.81 -2.58
CA SER A 50 7.24 -4.57 -2.61
C SER A 50 7.52 -4.15 -4.05
N LEU A 51 7.90 -5.09 -4.92
CA LEU A 51 8.11 -4.83 -6.35
C LEU A 51 6.83 -4.35 -7.03
N LEU A 52 5.69 -5.02 -6.80
CA LEU A 52 4.39 -4.62 -7.36
C LEU A 52 3.97 -3.21 -6.92
N ARG A 53 4.21 -2.85 -5.65
CA ARG A 53 3.97 -1.49 -5.14
C ARG A 53 4.81 -0.46 -5.86
N ALA A 54 6.10 -0.76 -6.08
CA ALA A 54 6.99 0.10 -6.81
C ALA A 54 6.54 0.27 -8.28
N CYS A 55 6.16 -0.82 -8.96
CA CYS A 55 5.63 -0.80 -10.31
C CYS A 55 4.39 0.10 -10.44
N ARG A 56 3.50 0.08 -9.45
CA ARG A 56 2.36 1.01 -9.39
C ARG A 56 2.81 2.47 -9.33
N ASN A 57 3.79 2.78 -8.48
CA ASN A 57 4.27 4.14 -8.29
C ASN A 57 4.99 4.70 -9.51
N PHE A 58 5.78 3.86 -10.18
CA PHE A 58 6.54 4.23 -11.38
C PHE A 58 5.81 3.92 -12.69
N ARG A 59 4.56 3.45 -12.63
CA ARG A 59 3.72 3.12 -13.78
C ARG A 59 4.36 2.12 -14.75
N ASN A 60 5.14 1.19 -14.23
CA ASN A 60 5.73 0.11 -15.02
C ASN A 60 4.78 -1.10 -15.01
N THR A 61 4.15 -1.39 -16.16
CA THR A 61 3.21 -2.51 -16.30
C THR A 61 3.92 -3.81 -16.61
N GLU A 62 5.04 -3.80 -17.33
CA GLU A 62 5.76 -5.00 -17.74
C GLU A 62 6.25 -5.80 -16.54
N VAL A 63 7.06 -5.20 -15.68
CA VAL A 63 7.51 -5.81 -14.43
C VAL A 63 6.34 -6.00 -13.46
N GLY A 64 5.35 -5.10 -13.51
CA GLY A 64 4.16 -5.12 -12.65
C GLY A 64 3.24 -6.31 -12.89
N GLU A 65 3.11 -6.79 -14.13
CA GLU A 65 2.31 -7.97 -14.48
C GLU A 65 2.93 -9.25 -13.90
N ASP A 66 4.25 -9.42 -14.05
CA ASP A 66 4.99 -10.53 -13.44
C ASP A 66 4.81 -10.54 -11.92
N ALA A 67 5.01 -9.38 -11.30
CA ALA A 67 4.90 -9.23 -9.84
C ALA A 67 3.46 -9.47 -9.34
N ALA A 68 2.44 -8.99 -10.07
CA ALA A 68 1.04 -9.20 -9.73
C ALA A 68 0.66 -10.70 -9.82
N SER A 69 1.03 -11.36 -10.92
CA SER A 69 0.77 -12.79 -11.09
C SER A 69 1.39 -13.58 -9.94
N ARG A 70 2.66 -13.35 -9.67
CA ARG A 70 3.39 -14.14 -8.68
C ARG A 70 2.90 -13.92 -7.26
N VAL A 71 2.57 -12.68 -6.86
CA VAL A 71 2.06 -12.42 -5.51
C VAL A 71 0.67 -13.02 -5.29
N LEU A 72 -0.18 -13.06 -6.33
CA LEU A 72 -1.51 -13.67 -6.26
C LEU A 72 -1.43 -15.20 -6.21
N GLU A 73 -0.48 -15.81 -6.93
CA GLU A 73 -0.20 -17.25 -6.82
C GLU A 73 0.28 -17.66 -5.42
N LEU A 74 1.22 -16.90 -4.86
CA LEU A 74 1.79 -17.20 -3.54
C LEU A 74 0.81 -16.98 -2.38
N GLN A 75 -0.12 -16.03 -2.52
CA GLN A 75 -1.10 -15.69 -1.48
C GLN A 75 -2.49 -15.40 -2.07
N PRO A 76 -3.18 -16.41 -2.59
CA PRO A 76 -4.45 -16.24 -3.29
C PRO A 76 -5.60 -15.74 -2.40
N THR A 77 -5.50 -15.87 -1.09
CA THR A 77 -6.55 -15.41 -0.15
C THR A 77 -6.28 -14.04 0.46
N HIS A 78 -5.12 -13.42 0.15
CA HIS A 78 -4.73 -12.15 0.77
C HIS A 78 -5.27 -10.95 0.01
N SER A 79 -6.30 -10.30 0.56
CA SER A 79 -7.04 -9.21 -0.09
C SER A 79 -6.17 -8.02 -0.51
N ALA A 80 -5.13 -7.68 0.26
CA ALA A 80 -4.23 -6.57 -0.07
C ALA A 80 -3.50 -6.77 -1.41
N ASN A 81 -3.19 -8.02 -1.79
CA ASN A 81 -2.52 -8.32 -3.06
C ASN A 81 -3.42 -8.01 -4.26
N TYR A 82 -4.72 -8.34 -4.18
CA TYR A 82 -5.70 -7.98 -5.21
C TYR A 82 -5.91 -6.46 -5.30
N MET A 83 -5.96 -5.79 -4.16
CA MET A 83 -6.05 -4.32 -4.12
C MET A 83 -4.82 -3.67 -4.75
N LEU A 84 -3.64 -4.18 -4.45
CA LEU A 84 -2.38 -3.69 -5.00
C LEU A 84 -2.28 -3.92 -6.51
N ALA A 85 -2.58 -5.14 -6.98
CA ALA A 85 -2.58 -5.49 -8.38
C ALA A 85 -3.62 -4.69 -9.18
N SER A 86 -4.88 -4.61 -8.69
CA SER A 86 -5.90 -3.78 -9.35
C SER A 86 -5.52 -2.30 -9.37
N GLY A 87 -4.89 -1.81 -8.31
CA GLY A 87 -4.40 -0.44 -8.21
C GLY A 87 -3.25 -0.14 -9.18
N MET A 88 -2.37 -1.11 -9.44
CA MET A 88 -1.31 -0.99 -10.45
C MET A 88 -1.90 -0.85 -11.85
N TYR A 89 -2.85 -1.70 -12.24
CA TYR A 89 -3.52 -1.59 -13.53
C TYR A 89 -4.30 -0.27 -13.67
N ALA A 90 -5.03 0.14 -12.62
CA ALA A 90 -5.78 1.40 -12.63
C ALA A 90 -4.87 2.63 -12.78
N ALA A 91 -3.70 2.64 -12.11
CA ALA A 91 -2.73 3.73 -12.21
C ALA A 91 -2.15 3.88 -13.64
N ASN A 92 -2.21 2.82 -14.45
CA ASN A 92 -1.80 2.80 -15.85
C ASN A 92 -2.98 2.94 -16.83
N GLY A 93 -4.18 3.27 -16.36
CA GLY A 93 -5.38 3.42 -17.20
C GLY A 93 -5.97 2.11 -17.71
N MET A 94 -5.49 0.96 -17.27
CA MET A 94 -5.92 -0.39 -17.70
C MET A 94 -7.13 -0.85 -16.89
N TRP A 95 -8.25 -0.12 -17.03
CA TRP A 95 -9.45 -0.30 -16.20
C TRP A 95 -10.11 -1.67 -16.33
N ASP A 96 -10.04 -2.29 -17.51
CA ASP A 96 -10.58 -3.62 -17.74
C ASP A 96 -9.83 -4.67 -16.92
N LEU A 97 -8.50 -4.60 -16.90
CA LEU A 97 -7.67 -5.50 -16.09
C LEU A 97 -7.86 -5.25 -14.60
N ALA A 98 -7.93 -3.99 -14.18
CA ALA A 98 -8.22 -3.65 -12.79
C ALA A 98 -9.56 -4.22 -12.33
N THR A 99 -10.58 -4.17 -13.19
CA THR A 99 -11.91 -4.73 -12.91
C THR A 99 -11.88 -6.27 -12.87
N ARG A 100 -11.13 -6.90 -13.79
CA ARG A 100 -10.94 -8.36 -13.79
C ARG A 100 -10.30 -8.86 -12.50
N VAL A 101 -9.26 -8.20 -12.03
CA VAL A 101 -8.58 -8.56 -10.76
C VAL A 101 -9.53 -8.44 -9.57
N ARG A 102 -10.34 -7.38 -9.51
CA ARG A 102 -11.34 -7.20 -8.43
C ARG A 102 -12.44 -8.27 -8.48
N ARG A 103 -12.85 -8.66 -9.69
CA ARG A 103 -13.82 -9.75 -9.88
C ARG A 103 -13.23 -11.08 -9.42
N LEU A 104 -11.98 -11.38 -9.80
CA LEU A 104 -11.28 -12.58 -9.37
C LEU A 104 -11.22 -12.67 -7.84
N ALA A 105 -10.88 -11.57 -7.15
CA ALA A 105 -10.90 -11.53 -5.69
C ALA A 105 -12.27 -11.93 -5.10
N LYS A 106 -13.35 -11.50 -5.73
CA LYS A 106 -14.72 -11.83 -5.31
C LYS A 106 -15.06 -13.31 -5.59
N GLU A 107 -14.67 -13.82 -6.74
CA GLU A 107 -14.87 -15.23 -7.15
C GLU A 107 -14.11 -16.19 -6.23
N GLU A 108 -12.88 -15.82 -5.83
CA GLU A 108 -12.06 -16.56 -4.86
C GLU A 108 -12.55 -16.40 -3.40
N GLY A 109 -13.64 -15.67 -3.17
CA GLY A 109 -14.20 -15.46 -1.84
C GLY A 109 -13.29 -14.68 -0.89
N VAL A 110 -12.38 -13.89 -1.43
CA VAL A 110 -11.42 -13.10 -0.65
C VAL A 110 -12.14 -12.08 0.21
N LYS A 111 -12.01 -12.19 1.53
CA LYS A 111 -12.61 -11.27 2.48
C LYS A 111 -11.71 -10.07 2.70
N VAL A 112 -12.24 -8.89 2.44
CA VAL A 112 -11.57 -7.63 2.81
C VAL A 112 -11.88 -7.33 4.27
N VAL A 113 -10.84 -7.29 5.09
CA VAL A 113 -10.96 -6.80 6.46
C VAL A 113 -10.91 -5.27 6.41
N ALA A 114 -11.99 -4.62 6.83
CA ALA A 114 -12.02 -3.17 6.90
C ALA A 114 -10.98 -2.66 7.90
N GLY A 115 -10.20 -1.65 7.47
CA GLY A 115 -9.32 -0.92 8.39
C GLY A 115 -10.15 -0.23 9.47
N TYR A 116 -9.59 -0.11 10.66
CA TYR A 116 -10.24 0.59 11.76
C TYR A 116 -9.23 1.43 12.54
N SER A 117 -9.74 2.47 13.18
CA SER A 117 -9.03 3.23 14.20
C SER A 117 -9.61 2.91 15.56
N MET A 118 -8.79 2.97 16.60
CA MET A 118 -9.22 2.72 17.96
C MET A 118 -8.81 3.89 18.86
N VAL A 119 -9.75 4.35 19.69
CA VAL A 119 -9.52 5.41 20.67
C VAL A 119 -9.98 4.91 22.03
N SER A 120 -9.14 5.08 23.04
CA SER A 120 -9.48 4.74 24.42
C SER A 120 -9.65 6.01 25.24
N VAL A 121 -10.84 6.20 25.82
CA VAL A 121 -11.20 7.33 26.68
C VAL A 121 -11.86 6.79 27.94
N ASN A 122 -11.42 7.22 29.13
CA ASN A 122 -11.98 6.80 30.42
C ASN A 122 -12.08 5.27 30.59
N ASN A 123 -11.06 4.55 30.16
CA ASN A 123 -10.99 3.07 30.22
C ASN A 123 -11.98 2.34 29.29
N GLU A 124 -12.67 3.04 28.40
CA GLU A 124 -13.48 2.47 27.33
C GLU A 124 -12.78 2.62 25.99
N SER A 125 -12.82 1.56 25.17
CA SER A 125 -12.19 1.55 23.84
C SER A 125 -13.24 1.56 22.76
N TRP A 126 -13.19 2.56 21.90
CA TRP A 126 -14.09 2.75 20.77
C TRP A 126 -13.39 2.43 19.46
N ARG A 127 -14.04 1.63 18.63
CA ARG A 127 -13.56 1.25 17.31
C ARG A 127 -14.32 2.04 16.24
N PHE A 128 -13.59 2.67 15.34
CA PHE A 128 -14.13 3.44 14.21
C PHE A 128 -13.75 2.78 12.89
N VAL A 129 -14.73 2.52 12.06
CA VAL A 129 -14.58 2.01 10.69
C VAL A 129 -15.10 3.10 9.72
N ALA A 130 -14.50 3.20 8.56
CA ALA A 130 -14.95 4.17 7.56
C ALA A 130 -16.42 3.94 7.18
N GLY A 131 -17.24 4.98 7.31
CA GLY A 131 -18.68 4.92 7.02
C GLY A 131 -19.55 4.33 8.13
N ASP A 132 -18.98 3.94 9.27
CA ASP A 132 -19.75 3.47 10.43
C ASP A 132 -20.27 4.67 11.26
N GLU A 133 -21.55 4.66 11.53
CA GLU A 133 -22.27 5.69 12.31
C GLU A 133 -22.83 5.13 13.62
N SER A 134 -22.37 3.96 14.03
CA SER A 134 -22.90 3.25 15.22
C SER A 134 -22.52 3.87 16.56
N HIS A 135 -21.55 4.80 16.57
CA HIS A 135 -21.11 5.45 17.81
C HIS A 135 -22.22 6.34 18.38
N PRO A 136 -22.51 6.29 19.71
CA PRO A 136 -23.59 7.09 20.32
C PRO A 136 -23.48 8.61 20.08
N MET A 137 -22.27 9.12 19.92
CA MET A 137 -22.00 10.55 19.62
C MET A 137 -21.55 10.77 18.17
N ALA A 138 -22.04 9.98 17.22
CA ALA A 138 -21.58 10.06 15.83
C ALA A 138 -21.81 11.46 15.21
N ASP A 139 -22.93 12.09 15.49
CA ASP A 139 -23.28 13.40 14.94
C ASP A 139 -22.42 14.52 15.53
N GLU A 140 -22.15 14.50 16.82
CA GLU A 140 -21.26 15.44 17.50
C GLU A 140 -19.81 15.29 16.98
N ILE A 141 -19.33 14.06 16.84
CA ILE A 141 -18.01 13.77 16.28
C ILE A 141 -17.90 14.30 14.85
N LYS A 142 -18.90 14.05 13.99
CA LYS A 142 -18.94 14.57 12.62
C LYS A 142 -18.96 16.10 12.58
N SER A 143 -19.72 16.73 13.48
CA SER A 143 -19.79 18.18 13.59
C SER A 143 -18.44 18.78 13.99
N ALA A 144 -17.77 18.17 14.99
CA ALA A 144 -16.45 18.60 15.43
C ALA A 144 -15.39 18.45 14.32
N ILE A 145 -15.42 17.34 13.58
CA ILE A 145 -14.52 17.10 12.44
C ILE A 145 -14.73 18.15 11.36
N LYS A 146 -15.98 18.49 11.00
CA LYS A 146 -16.30 19.54 10.02
C LYS A 146 -15.78 20.91 10.45
N GLN A 147 -15.96 21.26 11.73
CA GLN A 147 -15.47 22.53 12.27
C GLN A 147 -13.94 22.60 12.22
N LEU A 148 -13.27 21.50 12.61
CA LEU A 148 -11.82 21.41 12.57
C LEU A 148 -11.30 21.55 11.12
N HIS A 149 -11.91 20.86 10.18
CA HIS A 149 -11.55 20.93 8.75
C HIS A 149 -11.70 22.35 8.20
N SER A 150 -12.84 22.99 8.46
CA SER A 150 -13.07 24.39 8.04
C SER A 150 -12.07 25.38 8.69
N SER A 151 -11.65 25.12 9.92
CA SER A 151 -10.65 25.94 10.59
C SER A 151 -9.26 25.78 9.99
N MET A 152 -8.92 24.56 9.56
CA MET A 152 -7.66 24.25 8.88
C MET A 152 -7.61 24.88 7.48
N GLU A 153 -8.69 24.78 6.70
CA GLU A 153 -8.79 25.41 5.37
C GLU A 153 -8.62 26.93 5.44
N LYS A 154 -9.25 27.60 6.41
CA LYS A 154 -9.09 29.04 6.60
C LYS A 154 -7.64 29.43 6.91
N LYS A 155 -6.95 28.63 7.74
CA LYS A 155 -5.57 28.92 8.10
C LYS A 155 -4.61 28.76 6.91
N ILE A 156 -4.86 27.79 6.04
CA ILE A 156 -4.05 27.59 4.81
C ILE A 156 -4.23 28.80 3.87
N THR A 157 -5.46 29.28 3.68
CA THR A 157 -5.73 30.44 2.83
C THR A 157 -5.16 31.75 3.40
N ASP A 158 -5.12 31.90 4.71
CA ASP A 158 -4.53 33.08 5.36
C ASP A 158 -2.99 33.06 5.28
N ASP A 159 -2.35 31.90 5.44
CA ASP A 159 -0.89 31.76 5.31
C ASP A 159 -0.43 31.96 3.84
N ASP A 160 -1.22 31.50 2.85
CA ASP A 160 -0.95 31.76 1.42
C ASP A 160 -1.13 33.26 1.08
N ALA A 161 -2.06 33.95 1.70
CA ALA A 161 -2.29 35.40 1.50
C ALA A 161 -1.16 36.26 2.07
N VAL A 162 -0.52 35.84 3.15
CA VAL A 162 0.61 36.56 3.77
C VAL A 162 1.90 36.40 2.91
N ASN A 163 2.12 35.27 2.28
CA ASN A 163 3.28 35.04 1.41
C ASN A 163 3.22 35.79 0.04
N ILE A 164 2.06 36.32 -0.35
CA ILE A 164 1.90 37.07 -1.60
C ILE A 164 2.18 38.59 -1.38
N LEU A 165 2.15 39.05 -0.14
CA LEU A 165 2.36 40.45 0.19
C LEU A 165 3.81 40.85 0.51
N ASP A 166 4.71 39.86 0.62
CA ASP A 166 6.14 40.06 0.89
C ASP A 166 7.06 39.86 -0.34
N CYS A 167 6.51 39.95 -1.56
CA CYS A 167 7.28 39.92 -2.82
C CYS A 167 7.24 41.25 -3.57
#